data_f08e21c9b534c4242aa6f0a90b78c9ee
#
_entry.id   f08e21c9b534c4242aa6f0a90b78c9ee
#
_cell.length_a   1.000
_cell.length_b   1.000
_cell.length_c   1.000
_cell.angle_alpha   90.00
_cell.angle_beta   90.00
_cell.angle_gamma   90.00
#
_symmetry.space_group_name_H-M   'P 1'
#
loop_
_entity.id
_entity.type
_entity.pdbx_description
1 polymer ?
#
loop_
_entity_poly.entity_id
_entity_poly.type
_entity_poly.pdbx_seq_one_letter_code
_entity_poly.pdbx_strand_id
1 'polypeptide(L)'
;MESYSALAASYDELTQDVGYEKRAAFVEKLFLRSHIPVHTVLDLACGTGTMTALLTERGYELIGVDGSEDMLLEAREKAQTLTGVPPLFLHQSMPELDLYGTVEAAICCLDSLNYLIDAREVRETFRRLHLFIAPGGSLVFDVHALGKLEAMDGQVWLDEREDVYCVWRTEYSRRSRLLDYYVDIFSARADGAWERSFEEHRQRWYSVSELTEWLTAAGFGEIRVYGDCRLRAPNETDGRIYISCIRKE
;
A
#
# COMPACT_ATOMS: atom_id res chain seq x y z
N MET A 1 13.94 -14.49 0.18
CA MET A 1 12.72 -14.93 0.89
C MET A 1 11.64 -13.98 0.44
N GLU A 2 10.53 -14.47 -0.04
CA GLU A 2 9.42 -13.60 -0.42
C GLU A 2 8.87 -12.95 0.85
N SER A 3 8.70 -11.63 0.84
CA SER A 3 8.09 -10.90 1.94
C SER A 3 6.60 -11.28 2.05
N TYR A 4 6.06 -11.34 3.26
CA TYR A 4 4.67 -11.63 3.55
C TYR A 4 4.20 -13.09 3.34
N SER A 5 5.08 -14.09 3.28
CA SER A 5 4.64 -15.48 3.17
C SER A 5 4.13 -16.05 4.51
N ALA A 6 4.83 -15.81 5.61
CA ALA A 6 4.41 -16.25 6.93
C ALA A 6 3.41 -15.29 7.60
N LEU A 7 3.45 -14.00 7.22
CA LEU A 7 2.60 -12.96 7.80
C LEU A 7 1.20 -12.92 7.17
N ALA A 8 1.02 -13.40 5.93
CA ALA A 8 -0.21 -13.25 5.17
C ALA A 8 -1.46 -13.77 5.93
N ALA A 9 -1.40 -14.98 6.45
CA ALA A 9 -2.53 -15.60 7.16
C ALA A 9 -2.97 -14.84 8.43
N SER A 10 -2.07 -14.09 9.07
CA SER A 10 -2.36 -13.30 10.28
C SER A 10 -2.40 -11.80 10.03
N TYR A 11 -2.19 -11.37 8.78
CA TYR A 11 -2.01 -9.96 8.45
C TYR A 11 -3.21 -9.11 8.83
N ASP A 12 -4.43 -9.56 8.50
CA ASP A 12 -5.65 -8.82 8.81
C ASP A 12 -5.88 -8.68 10.32
N GLU A 13 -5.56 -9.70 11.08
CA GLU A 13 -5.65 -9.67 12.54
C GLU A 13 -4.66 -8.68 13.16
N LEU A 14 -3.43 -8.65 12.65
CA LEU A 14 -2.38 -7.73 13.10
C LEU A 14 -2.60 -6.29 12.64
N THR A 15 -3.41 -6.06 11.60
CA THR A 15 -3.63 -4.73 11.01
C THR A 15 -5.01 -4.13 11.30
N GLN A 16 -5.77 -4.67 12.24
CA GLN A 16 -7.11 -4.15 12.62
C GLN A 16 -7.08 -2.66 13.02
N ASP A 17 -5.99 -2.21 13.63
CA ASP A 17 -5.83 -0.84 14.12
C ASP A 17 -5.40 0.17 13.03
N VAL A 18 -5.17 -0.29 11.80
CA VAL A 18 -4.69 0.56 10.68
C VAL A 18 -5.74 1.59 10.24
N GLY A 19 -7.01 1.37 10.54
CA GLY A 19 -8.10 2.30 10.23
C GLY A 19 -8.43 2.36 8.73
N TYR A 20 -8.59 1.21 8.10
CA TYR A 20 -8.89 1.06 6.67
C TYR A 20 -10.12 1.86 6.22
N GLU A 21 -11.21 1.87 6.99
CA GLU A 21 -12.42 2.65 6.70
C GLU A 21 -12.14 4.15 6.54
N LYS A 22 -11.33 4.72 7.45
CA LYS A 22 -10.92 6.12 7.38
C LYS A 22 -10.09 6.39 6.12
N ARG A 23 -9.22 5.44 5.73
CA ARG A 23 -8.37 5.55 4.54
C ARG A 23 -9.18 5.45 3.27
N ALA A 24 -10.09 4.48 3.18
CA ALA A 24 -11.01 4.34 2.05
C ALA A 24 -11.85 5.62 1.86
N ALA A 25 -12.45 6.13 2.94
CA ALA A 25 -13.22 7.38 2.89
C ALA A 25 -12.35 8.61 2.51
N PHE A 26 -11.06 8.61 2.84
CA PHE A 26 -10.15 9.67 2.44
C PHE A 26 -9.78 9.56 0.96
N VAL A 27 -9.48 8.36 0.48
CA VAL A 27 -9.19 8.08 -0.93
C VAL A 27 -10.36 8.49 -1.82
N GLU A 28 -11.60 8.15 -1.46
CA GLU A 28 -12.80 8.58 -2.21
C GLU A 28 -12.92 10.09 -2.33
N LYS A 29 -12.58 10.85 -1.26
CA LYS A 29 -12.53 12.33 -1.34
C LYS A 29 -11.49 12.81 -2.35
N LEU A 30 -10.40 12.08 -2.53
CA LEU A 30 -9.37 12.42 -3.51
C LEU A 30 -9.78 12.02 -4.93
N PHE A 31 -10.60 10.98 -5.11
CA PHE A 31 -11.20 10.63 -6.42
C PHE A 31 -12.09 11.74 -6.98
N LEU A 32 -12.71 12.55 -6.12
CA LEU A 32 -13.48 13.74 -6.56
C LEU A 32 -12.63 14.79 -7.30
N ARG A 33 -11.31 14.64 -7.28
CA ARG A 33 -10.38 15.49 -8.04
C ARG A 33 -10.11 14.96 -9.44
N SER A 34 -10.47 13.72 -9.72
CA SER A 34 -10.37 13.15 -11.07
C SER A 34 -11.19 14.01 -12.05
N HIS A 35 -10.66 14.22 -13.27
CA HIS A 35 -11.37 14.96 -14.33
C HIS A 35 -12.41 14.11 -15.03
N ILE A 36 -12.41 12.81 -14.77
CA ILE A 36 -13.36 11.82 -15.29
C ILE A 36 -14.04 11.09 -14.14
N PRO A 37 -15.27 10.58 -14.32
CA PRO A 37 -15.91 9.73 -13.32
C PRO A 37 -15.05 8.50 -13.02
N VAL A 38 -14.96 8.14 -11.74
CA VAL A 38 -14.21 6.95 -11.30
C VAL A 38 -15.19 5.81 -11.10
N HIS A 39 -15.00 4.72 -11.83
CA HIS A 39 -15.77 3.48 -11.76
C HIS A 39 -14.86 2.28 -11.48
N THR A 40 -13.78 2.16 -12.26
CA THR A 40 -12.79 1.08 -12.11
C THR A 40 -11.56 1.62 -11.41
N VAL A 41 -11.13 0.94 -10.37
CA VAL A 41 -9.98 1.32 -9.54
C VAL A 41 -8.94 0.20 -9.52
N LEU A 42 -7.70 0.53 -9.76
CA LEU A 42 -6.55 -0.32 -9.51
C LEU A 42 -6.11 -0.16 -8.05
N ASP A 43 -6.06 -1.25 -7.30
CA ASP A 43 -5.41 -1.32 -5.98
C ASP A 43 -4.05 -2.00 -6.17
N LEU A 44 -3.00 -1.18 -6.28
CA LEU A 44 -1.62 -1.61 -6.52
C LEU A 44 -0.92 -1.92 -5.20
N ALA A 45 -0.36 -3.13 -5.07
CA ALA A 45 0.09 -3.74 -3.83
C ALA A 45 -1.08 -3.88 -2.83
N CYS A 46 -2.13 -4.60 -3.27
CA CYS A 46 -3.39 -4.72 -2.53
C CYS A 46 -3.29 -5.60 -1.27
N GLY A 47 -2.22 -6.37 -1.11
CA GLY A 47 -2.04 -7.31 0.00
C GLY A 47 -3.20 -8.30 0.12
N THR A 48 -3.73 -8.48 1.32
CA THR A 48 -4.91 -9.31 1.61
C THR A 48 -6.23 -8.72 1.10
N GLY A 49 -6.19 -7.62 0.33
CA GLY A 49 -7.36 -7.06 -0.34
C GLY A 49 -8.33 -6.30 0.56
N THR A 50 -7.96 -5.87 1.76
CA THR A 50 -8.88 -5.17 2.66
C THR A 50 -9.34 -3.82 2.08
N MET A 51 -8.46 -3.02 1.46
CA MET A 51 -8.87 -1.79 0.76
C MET A 51 -9.70 -2.12 -0.49
N THR A 52 -9.30 -3.15 -1.24
CA THR A 52 -10.05 -3.66 -2.40
C THR A 52 -11.48 -4.02 -2.00
N ALA A 53 -11.66 -4.80 -0.91
CA ALA A 53 -12.98 -5.20 -0.43
C ALA A 53 -13.85 -4.00 -0.05
N LEU A 54 -13.32 -3.07 0.72
CA LEU A 54 -14.04 -1.86 1.15
C LEU A 54 -14.50 -0.99 -0.03
N LEU A 55 -13.66 -0.82 -1.04
CA LEU A 55 -14.04 -0.04 -2.22
C LEU A 55 -15.02 -0.78 -3.12
N THR A 56 -14.93 -2.12 -3.20
CA THR A 56 -15.93 -2.96 -3.90
C THR A 56 -17.32 -2.79 -3.27
N GLU A 57 -17.42 -2.86 -1.95
CA GLU A 57 -18.69 -2.67 -1.23
C GLU A 57 -19.25 -1.25 -1.36
N ARG A 58 -18.42 -0.27 -1.70
CA ARG A 58 -18.81 1.12 -2.00
C ARG A 58 -19.20 1.32 -3.48
N GLY A 59 -19.16 0.26 -4.28
CA GLY A 59 -19.68 0.24 -5.65
C GLY A 59 -18.63 0.50 -6.75
N TYR A 60 -17.33 0.45 -6.43
CA TYR A 60 -16.27 0.49 -7.43
C TYR A 60 -16.00 -0.92 -8.00
N GLU A 61 -15.56 -0.99 -9.24
CA GLU A 61 -14.98 -2.20 -9.83
C GLU A 61 -13.49 -2.21 -9.55
N LEU A 62 -12.98 -3.29 -8.95
CA LEU A 62 -11.60 -3.35 -8.46
C LEU A 62 -10.73 -4.33 -9.25
N ILE A 63 -9.49 -3.89 -9.51
CA ILE A 63 -8.38 -4.74 -9.93
C ILE A 63 -7.33 -4.65 -8.82
N GLY A 64 -7.14 -5.74 -8.08
CA GLY A 64 -6.09 -5.86 -7.07
C GLY A 64 -4.82 -6.45 -7.71
N VAL A 65 -3.69 -5.83 -7.48
CA VAL A 65 -2.38 -6.32 -7.93
C VAL A 65 -1.45 -6.44 -6.74
N ASP A 66 -0.83 -7.58 -6.56
CA ASP A 66 0.20 -7.77 -5.53
C ASP A 66 1.33 -8.69 -6.02
N GLY A 67 2.52 -8.50 -5.48
CA GLY A 67 3.69 -9.33 -5.74
C GLY A 67 3.75 -10.61 -4.92
N SER A 68 2.90 -10.78 -3.90
CA SER A 68 2.82 -11.96 -3.05
C SER A 68 1.60 -12.81 -3.40
N GLU A 69 1.83 -14.05 -3.82
CA GLU A 69 0.73 -14.99 -4.09
C GLU A 69 0.00 -15.38 -2.79
N ASP A 70 0.71 -15.47 -1.66
CA ASP A 70 0.10 -15.78 -0.36
C ASP A 70 -0.88 -14.68 0.07
N MET A 71 -0.51 -13.40 -0.12
CA MET A 71 -1.42 -12.28 0.10
C MET A 71 -2.64 -12.33 -0.82
N LEU A 72 -2.45 -12.70 -2.09
CA LEU A 72 -3.54 -12.81 -3.05
C LEU A 72 -4.48 -13.99 -2.78
N LEU A 73 -4.00 -15.06 -2.14
CA LEU A 73 -4.87 -16.15 -1.68
C LEU A 73 -5.86 -15.63 -0.63
N GLU A 74 -5.38 -14.93 0.39
CA GLU A 74 -6.24 -14.30 1.40
C GLU A 74 -7.23 -13.30 0.78
N ALA A 75 -6.76 -12.48 -0.19
CA ALA A 75 -7.61 -11.53 -0.89
C ALA A 75 -8.73 -12.21 -1.69
N ARG A 76 -8.43 -13.32 -2.39
CA ARG A 76 -9.43 -14.10 -3.13
C ARG A 76 -10.45 -14.77 -2.20
N GLU A 77 -10.02 -15.28 -1.04
CA GLU A 77 -10.94 -15.85 -0.04
C GLU A 77 -11.87 -14.78 0.52
N LYS A 78 -11.34 -13.63 0.90
CA LYS A 78 -12.13 -12.48 1.38
C LYS A 78 -13.15 -12.02 0.32
N ALA A 79 -12.77 -12.00 -0.94
CA ALA A 79 -13.63 -11.57 -2.03
C ALA A 79 -14.86 -12.48 -2.27
N GLN A 80 -14.83 -13.74 -1.83
CA GLN A 80 -15.97 -14.66 -1.98
C GLN A 80 -17.22 -14.22 -1.21
N THR A 81 -17.05 -13.39 -0.19
CA THR A 81 -18.14 -12.91 0.66
C THR A 81 -18.66 -11.52 0.27
N LEU A 82 -18.00 -10.85 -0.69
CA LEU A 82 -18.36 -9.50 -1.09
C LEU A 82 -19.64 -9.47 -1.94
N THR A 83 -20.38 -8.39 -1.78
CA THR A 83 -21.52 -8.06 -2.64
C THR A 83 -21.06 -7.11 -3.76
N GLY A 84 -21.52 -7.32 -4.99
CA GLY A 84 -21.15 -6.48 -6.14
C GLY A 84 -20.34 -7.24 -7.20
N VAL A 85 -19.60 -6.50 -8.03
CA VAL A 85 -18.72 -7.08 -9.04
C VAL A 85 -17.48 -7.65 -8.34
N PRO A 86 -17.21 -8.97 -8.45
CA PRO A 86 -16.04 -9.55 -7.81
C PRO A 86 -14.75 -8.90 -8.31
N PRO A 87 -13.81 -8.52 -7.41
CA PRO A 87 -12.52 -7.98 -7.81
C PRO A 87 -11.70 -8.98 -8.65
N LEU A 88 -10.95 -8.45 -9.62
CA LEU A 88 -9.94 -9.22 -10.34
C LEU A 88 -8.61 -9.11 -9.60
N PHE A 89 -7.95 -10.24 -9.29
CA PHE A 89 -6.63 -10.25 -8.67
C PHE A 89 -5.56 -10.76 -9.61
N LEU A 90 -4.46 -10.00 -9.74
CA LEU A 90 -3.32 -10.28 -10.61
C LEU A 90 -2.04 -10.36 -9.78
N HIS A 91 -1.27 -11.43 -9.99
CA HIS A 91 0.04 -11.59 -9.38
C HIS A 91 1.10 -10.90 -10.26
N GLN A 92 1.48 -9.68 -9.90
CA GLN A 92 2.48 -8.87 -10.60
C GLN A 92 3.22 -7.96 -9.61
N SER A 93 4.48 -7.68 -9.88
CA SER A 93 5.21 -6.65 -9.15
C SER A 93 4.83 -5.25 -9.66
N MET A 94 4.96 -4.24 -8.81
CA MET A 94 4.60 -2.85 -9.15
C MET A 94 5.31 -2.33 -10.42
N PRO A 95 6.64 -2.53 -10.62
CA PRO A 95 7.32 -2.07 -11.84
C PRO A 95 6.99 -2.88 -13.09
N GLU A 96 6.38 -4.06 -12.94
CA GLU A 96 5.96 -4.93 -14.04
C GLU A 96 4.46 -4.86 -14.34
N LEU A 97 3.76 -3.92 -13.72
CA LEU A 97 2.31 -3.72 -13.91
C LEU A 97 1.93 -3.75 -15.38
N ASP A 98 1.02 -4.65 -15.75
CA ASP A 98 0.51 -4.81 -17.10
C ASP A 98 -0.99 -5.15 -17.06
N LEU A 99 -1.83 -4.29 -17.65
CA LEU A 99 -3.28 -4.45 -17.68
C LEU A 99 -3.77 -4.50 -19.14
N TYR A 100 -4.90 -5.12 -19.37
CA TYR A 100 -5.52 -5.19 -20.71
C TYR A 100 -6.18 -3.86 -21.14
N GLY A 101 -6.37 -2.92 -20.22
CA GLY A 101 -7.03 -1.64 -20.48
C GLY A 101 -6.63 -0.60 -19.46
N THR A 102 -7.32 0.53 -19.46
CA THR A 102 -7.08 1.62 -18.50
C THR A 102 -8.15 1.62 -17.41
N VAL A 103 -7.78 2.14 -16.23
CA VAL A 103 -8.65 2.40 -15.09
C VAL A 103 -8.78 3.92 -14.89
N GLU A 104 -9.85 4.39 -14.26
CA GLU A 104 -10.04 5.82 -13.99
C GLU A 104 -9.28 6.29 -12.74
N ALA A 105 -8.99 5.36 -11.81
CA ALA A 105 -8.16 5.69 -10.66
C ALA A 105 -7.24 4.53 -10.28
N ALA A 106 -6.12 4.85 -9.65
CA ALA A 106 -5.25 3.88 -8.99
C ALA A 106 -4.95 4.33 -7.57
N ILE A 107 -4.85 3.36 -6.68
CA ILE A 107 -4.36 3.55 -5.30
C ILE A 107 -3.14 2.67 -5.06
N CYS A 108 -2.26 3.11 -4.16
CA CYS A 108 -1.17 2.31 -3.60
C CYS A 108 -1.01 2.73 -2.13
N CYS A 109 -1.66 2.00 -1.25
CA CYS A 109 -1.84 2.40 0.14
C CYS A 109 -0.89 1.67 1.10
N LEU A 110 -0.79 2.20 2.33
CA LEU A 110 -0.04 1.58 3.43
C LEU A 110 1.46 1.43 3.14
N ASP A 111 2.07 2.56 2.70
CA ASP A 111 3.52 2.64 2.45
C ASP A 111 4.10 1.57 1.50
N SER A 112 3.24 0.91 0.72
CA SER A 112 3.66 -0.14 -0.21
C SER A 112 4.72 0.36 -1.21
N LEU A 113 4.64 1.61 -1.66
CA LEU A 113 5.66 2.20 -2.54
C LEU A 113 7.06 2.22 -1.89
N ASN A 114 7.15 2.30 -0.57
CA ASN A 114 8.43 2.30 0.15
C ASN A 114 9.18 0.96 0.06
N TYR A 115 8.52 -0.14 -0.31
CA TYR A 115 9.16 -1.44 -0.57
C TYR A 115 10.00 -1.45 -1.85
N LEU A 116 9.78 -0.54 -2.77
CA LEU A 116 10.65 -0.34 -3.92
C LEU A 116 11.92 0.41 -3.46
N ILE A 117 12.95 -0.33 -3.11
CA ILE A 117 14.20 0.26 -2.58
C ILE A 117 15.10 0.86 -3.65
N ASP A 118 14.91 0.52 -4.91
CA ASP A 118 15.57 1.14 -6.06
C ASP A 118 14.70 2.24 -6.67
N ALA A 119 15.22 3.46 -6.72
CA ALA A 119 14.53 4.59 -7.32
C ALA A 119 14.20 4.40 -8.83
N ARG A 120 14.86 3.46 -9.51
CA ARG A 120 14.53 3.11 -10.90
C ARG A 120 13.20 2.38 -10.95
N GLU A 121 12.94 1.48 -10.00
CA GLU A 121 11.67 0.75 -9.89
C GLU A 121 10.51 1.69 -9.59
N VAL A 122 10.69 2.67 -8.72
CA VAL A 122 9.65 3.69 -8.43
C VAL A 122 9.30 4.47 -9.71
N ARG A 123 10.32 4.92 -10.47
CA ARG A 123 10.10 5.64 -11.72
C ARG A 123 9.42 4.77 -12.77
N GLU A 124 9.79 3.50 -12.88
CA GLU A 124 9.13 2.56 -13.78
C GLU A 124 7.68 2.32 -13.35
N THR A 125 7.40 2.15 -12.06
CA THR A 125 6.04 2.03 -11.52
C THR A 125 5.20 3.25 -11.90
N PHE A 126 5.71 4.47 -11.76
CA PHE A 126 4.98 5.68 -12.18
C PHE A 126 4.76 5.73 -13.69
N ARG A 127 5.73 5.28 -14.48
CA ARG A 127 5.57 5.17 -15.93
C ARG A 127 4.48 4.15 -16.30
N ARG A 128 4.42 3.01 -15.64
CA ARG A 128 3.38 2.00 -15.83
C ARG A 128 2.01 2.51 -15.39
N LEU A 129 1.91 3.12 -14.23
CA LEU A 129 0.67 3.75 -13.77
C LEU A 129 0.17 4.82 -14.76
N HIS A 130 1.08 5.64 -15.31
CA HIS A 130 0.69 6.59 -16.35
C HIS A 130 0.14 5.88 -17.61
N LEU A 131 0.66 4.73 -17.99
CA LEU A 131 0.17 3.97 -19.14
C LEU A 131 -1.27 3.44 -18.90
N PHE A 132 -1.55 2.96 -17.68
CA PHE A 132 -2.79 2.25 -17.36
C PHE A 132 -3.86 3.09 -16.64
N ILE A 133 -3.56 4.29 -16.19
CA ILE A 133 -4.60 5.24 -15.74
C ILE A 133 -5.12 5.99 -16.97
N ALA A 134 -6.42 6.15 -17.15
CA ALA A 134 -7.01 6.91 -18.25
C ALA A 134 -6.63 8.40 -18.19
N PRO A 135 -6.51 9.11 -19.32
CA PRO A 135 -6.29 10.56 -19.30
C PRO A 135 -7.36 11.28 -18.47
N GLY A 136 -6.92 12.17 -17.56
CA GLY A 136 -7.79 12.83 -16.58
C GLY A 136 -8.11 11.98 -15.33
N GLY A 137 -7.70 10.71 -15.31
CA GLY A 137 -7.81 9.85 -14.15
C GLY A 137 -6.80 10.16 -13.06
N SER A 138 -7.00 9.61 -11.87
CA SER A 138 -6.23 9.95 -10.67
C SER A 138 -5.36 8.81 -10.13
N LEU A 139 -4.21 9.18 -9.57
CA LEU A 139 -3.39 8.30 -8.74
C LEU A 139 -3.37 8.86 -7.32
N VAL A 140 -3.59 7.98 -6.33
CA VAL A 140 -3.46 8.29 -4.90
C VAL A 140 -2.57 7.24 -4.24
N PHE A 141 -1.54 7.68 -3.54
CA PHE A 141 -0.69 6.78 -2.76
C PHE A 141 -0.20 7.45 -1.49
N ASP A 142 0.32 6.64 -0.58
CA ASP A 142 0.94 7.16 0.62
C ASP A 142 2.36 6.61 0.82
N VAL A 143 3.15 7.36 1.57
CA VAL A 143 4.52 7.02 1.97
C VAL A 143 4.76 7.43 3.42
N HIS A 144 5.77 6.84 4.03
CA HIS A 144 6.22 7.24 5.35
C HIS A 144 6.72 8.68 5.40
N ALA A 145 6.32 9.41 6.42
CA ALA A 145 6.96 10.66 6.80
C ALA A 145 8.33 10.37 7.45
N LEU A 146 9.34 11.23 7.20
CA LEU A 146 10.70 11.04 7.72
C LEU A 146 10.71 10.91 9.25
N GLY A 147 9.98 11.79 9.94
CA GLY A 147 9.94 11.79 11.40
C GLY A 147 9.41 10.47 12.00
N LYS A 148 8.50 9.77 11.31
CA LYS A 148 8.05 8.44 11.73
C LYS A 148 9.20 7.42 11.63
N LEU A 149 9.94 7.41 10.52
CA LEU A 149 11.04 6.47 10.32
C LEU A 149 12.16 6.68 11.35
N GLU A 150 12.48 7.94 11.62
CA GLU A 150 13.47 8.30 12.62
C GLU A 150 13.04 7.89 14.04
N ALA A 151 11.75 8.00 14.36
CA ALA A 151 11.20 7.56 15.63
C ALA A 151 11.14 6.03 15.77
N MET A 152 11.14 5.30 14.66
CA MET A 152 11.15 3.83 14.65
C MET A 152 12.56 3.24 14.83
N ASP A 153 13.63 4.02 14.69
CA ASP A 153 15.00 3.52 14.80
C ASP A 153 15.26 2.90 16.18
N GLY A 154 15.72 1.64 16.19
CA GLY A 154 16.02 0.88 17.40
C GLY A 154 14.80 0.50 18.24
N GLN A 155 13.57 0.65 17.70
CA GLN A 155 12.37 0.30 18.46
C GLN A 155 12.10 -1.21 18.44
N VAL A 156 11.49 -1.66 19.52
CA VAL A 156 10.95 -3.03 19.66
C VAL A 156 9.53 -2.90 20.20
N TRP A 157 8.58 -3.55 19.54
CA TRP A 157 7.22 -3.65 20.07
C TRP A 157 6.66 -5.06 19.88
N LEU A 158 5.64 -5.34 20.63
CA LEU A 158 4.94 -6.61 20.64
C LEU A 158 3.52 -6.38 20.11
N ASP A 159 3.06 -7.30 19.30
CA ASP A 159 1.68 -7.37 18.86
C ASP A 159 1.14 -8.75 19.24
N GLU A 160 0.22 -8.79 20.20
CA GLU A 160 -0.32 -10.01 20.79
C GLU A 160 -1.79 -10.12 20.45
N ARG A 161 -2.15 -11.23 19.85
CA ARG A 161 -3.52 -11.64 19.56
C ARG A 161 -3.74 -13.06 20.09
N GLU A 162 -4.95 -13.61 19.94
CA GLU A 162 -5.31 -14.92 20.50
C GLU A 162 -4.42 -16.04 19.94
N ASP A 163 -4.25 -16.10 18.63
CA ASP A 163 -3.55 -17.17 17.91
C ASP A 163 -2.23 -16.74 17.26
N VAL A 164 -1.85 -15.45 17.39
CA VAL A 164 -0.60 -14.92 16.84
C VAL A 164 0.07 -13.93 17.79
N TYR A 165 1.38 -14.05 17.88
CA TYR A 165 2.24 -13.15 18.65
C TYR A 165 3.41 -12.72 17.80
N CYS A 166 3.60 -11.41 17.63
CA CYS A 166 4.69 -10.85 16.81
C CYS A 166 5.63 -10.00 17.66
N VAL A 167 6.93 -10.18 17.44
CA VAL A 167 7.98 -9.31 17.96
C VAL A 167 8.57 -8.55 16.80
N TRP A 168 8.33 -7.25 16.76
CA TRP A 168 8.83 -6.34 15.75
C TRP A 168 10.07 -5.62 16.25
N ARG A 169 11.11 -5.59 15.44
CA ARG A 169 12.34 -4.80 15.68
C ARG A 169 12.62 -3.99 14.44
N THR A 170 13.06 -2.76 14.60
CA THR A 170 13.35 -1.87 13.46
C THR A 170 14.69 -1.19 13.60
N GLU A 171 15.34 -0.99 12.47
CA GLU A 171 16.58 -0.24 12.32
C GLU A 171 16.47 0.73 11.15
N TYR A 172 16.66 2.02 11.39
CA TYR A 172 16.64 3.04 10.35
C TYR A 172 18.01 3.65 10.12
N SER A 173 18.48 3.64 8.90
CA SER A 173 19.72 4.27 8.49
C SER A 173 19.49 5.55 7.70
N ARG A 174 19.76 6.71 8.28
CA ARG A 174 19.69 8.01 7.59
C ARG A 174 20.59 8.07 6.35
N ARG A 175 21.75 7.39 6.35
CA ARG A 175 22.71 7.41 5.24
C ARG A 175 22.18 6.68 4.01
N SER A 176 21.63 5.48 4.18
CA SER A 176 21.05 4.68 3.10
C SER A 176 19.57 5.02 2.86
N ARG A 177 18.91 5.71 3.80
CA ARG A 177 17.47 5.97 3.84
C ARG A 177 16.65 4.68 3.89
N LEU A 178 17.19 3.61 4.46
CA LEU A 178 16.55 2.30 4.59
C LEU A 178 16.03 2.10 6.01
N LEU A 179 14.84 1.54 6.10
CA LEU A 179 14.24 1.00 7.31
C LEU A 179 14.15 -0.51 7.14
N ASP A 180 14.78 -1.23 8.03
CA ASP A 180 14.70 -2.68 8.13
C ASP A 180 13.77 -3.06 9.27
N TYR A 181 12.85 -3.98 8.99
CA TYR A 181 12.02 -4.65 9.98
C TYR A 181 12.48 -6.09 10.12
N TYR A 182 12.60 -6.55 11.33
CA TYR A 182 12.83 -7.94 11.70
C TYR A 182 11.62 -8.40 12.51
N VAL A 183 10.88 -9.36 11.97
CA VAL A 183 9.60 -9.81 12.54
C VAL A 183 9.72 -11.27 12.93
N ASP A 184 9.70 -11.54 14.24
CA ASP A 184 9.48 -12.89 14.74
C ASP A 184 7.97 -13.11 14.91
N ILE A 185 7.42 -14.09 14.23
CA ILE A 185 6.00 -14.43 14.22
C ILE A 185 5.84 -15.77 14.92
N PHE A 186 5.00 -15.83 15.93
CA PHE A 186 4.64 -17.05 16.61
C PHE A 186 3.15 -17.30 16.37
N SER A 187 2.81 -18.42 15.73
CA SER A 187 1.43 -18.80 15.43
C SER A 187 1.02 -20.02 16.26
N ALA A 188 -0.16 -19.97 16.85
CA ALA A 188 -0.71 -21.07 17.63
C ALA A 188 -1.08 -22.24 16.71
N ARG A 189 -0.77 -23.46 17.14
CA ARG A 189 -1.12 -24.70 16.45
C ARG A 189 -2.27 -25.39 17.16
N ALA A 190 -3.02 -26.19 16.43
CA ALA A 190 -4.13 -26.97 16.97
C ALA A 190 -3.75 -27.95 18.09
N ASP A 191 -2.46 -28.34 18.16
CA ASP A 191 -1.92 -29.20 19.23
C ASP A 191 -1.50 -28.43 20.50
N GLY A 192 -1.70 -27.09 20.51
CA GLY A 192 -1.33 -26.21 21.62
C GLY A 192 0.15 -25.78 21.62
N ALA A 193 0.93 -26.18 20.62
CA ALA A 193 2.29 -25.69 20.43
C ALA A 193 2.28 -24.35 19.65
N TRP A 194 3.38 -23.61 19.73
CA TRP A 194 3.61 -22.42 18.92
C TRP A 194 4.68 -22.69 17.87
N GLU A 195 4.39 -22.28 16.67
CA GLU A 195 5.35 -22.33 15.55
C GLU A 195 5.96 -20.94 15.35
N ARG A 196 7.28 -20.87 15.23
CA ARG A 196 8.00 -19.62 14.99
C ARG A 196 8.39 -19.52 13.53
N SER A 197 8.03 -18.39 12.92
CA SER A 197 8.49 -17.94 11.62
C SER A 197 9.27 -16.64 11.76
N PHE A 198 10.03 -16.27 10.74
CA PHE A 198 10.80 -15.04 10.74
C PHE A 198 10.75 -14.41 9.36
N GLU A 199 10.49 -13.09 9.31
CA GLU A 199 10.52 -12.30 8.08
C GLU A 199 11.39 -11.05 8.26
N GLU A 200 12.01 -10.65 7.17
CA GLU A 200 12.69 -9.37 7.04
C GLU A 200 11.97 -8.54 5.99
N HIS A 201 11.62 -7.29 6.34
CA HIS A 201 11.09 -6.33 5.40
C HIS A 201 12.02 -5.14 5.33
N ARG A 202 12.21 -4.64 4.12
CA ARG A 202 13.04 -3.47 3.87
C ARG A 202 12.27 -2.44 3.11
N GLN A 203 12.27 -1.21 3.64
CA GLN A 203 11.61 -0.06 3.03
C GLN A 203 12.62 1.07 2.84
N ARG A 204 12.39 1.91 1.83
CA ARG A 204 13.20 3.10 1.58
C ARG A 204 12.36 4.35 1.71
N TRP A 205 12.92 5.35 2.39
CA TRP A 205 12.34 6.68 2.44
C TRP A 205 12.63 7.46 1.17
N TYR A 206 11.60 8.10 0.66
CA TYR A 206 11.63 9.03 -0.47
C TYR A 206 11.11 10.38 -0.04
N SER A 207 11.80 11.46 -0.41
CA SER A 207 11.31 12.82 -0.18
C SER A 207 10.14 13.16 -1.11
N VAL A 208 9.26 14.02 -0.65
CA VAL A 208 8.15 14.54 -1.47
C VAL A 208 8.67 15.21 -2.75
N SER A 209 9.83 15.86 -2.68
CA SER A 209 10.45 16.50 -3.85
C SER A 209 10.85 15.48 -4.92
N GLU A 210 11.53 14.38 -4.52
CA GLU A 210 11.90 13.31 -5.46
C GLU A 210 10.66 12.69 -6.11
N LEU A 211 9.65 12.34 -5.30
CA LEU A 211 8.39 11.74 -5.80
C LEU A 211 7.65 12.69 -6.76
N THR A 212 7.59 13.98 -6.44
CA THR A 212 6.96 15.01 -7.30
C THR A 212 7.70 15.16 -8.63
N GLU A 213 9.03 15.17 -8.61
CA GLU A 213 9.86 15.22 -9.82
C GLU A 213 9.59 13.99 -10.71
N TRP A 214 9.60 12.77 -10.13
CA TRP A 214 9.40 11.55 -10.89
C TRP A 214 7.98 11.40 -11.42
N LEU A 215 6.96 11.79 -10.66
CA LEU A 215 5.57 11.85 -11.13
C LEU A 215 5.42 12.83 -12.31
N THR A 216 6.03 14.02 -12.21
CA THR A 216 6.00 15.01 -13.28
C THR A 216 6.70 14.47 -14.54
N ALA A 217 7.84 13.82 -14.38
CA ALA A 217 8.58 13.19 -15.49
C ALA A 217 7.78 12.02 -16.12
N ALA A 218 6.97 11.32 -15.34
CA ALA A 218 6.10 10.25 -15.84
C ALA A 218 4.81 10.77 -16.53
N GLY A 219 4.53 12.09 -16.50
CA GLY A 219 3.37 12.69 -17.17
C GLY A 219 2.19 13.02 -16.26
N PHE A 220 2.35 12.92 -14.94
CA PHE A 220 1.33 13.35 -14.00
C PHE A 220 1.38 14.86 -13.73
N GLY A 221 0.25 15.44 -13.39
CA GLY A 221 0.11 16.83 -13.00
C GLY A 221 -0.82 17.01 -11.81
N GLU A 222 -1.11 18.25 -11.45
CA GLU A 222 -1.96 18.60 -10.30
C GLU A 222 -1.58 17.87 -9.02
N ILE A 223 -0.28 17.67 -8.81
CA ILE A 223 0.25 16.93 -7.66
C ILE A 223 -0.08 17.69 -6.38
N ARG A 224 -0.73 17.00 -5.44
CA ARG A 224 -1.10 17.52 -4.12
C ARG A 224 -0.59 16.59 -3.04
N VAL A 225 -0.16 17.20 -1.94
CA VAL A 225 0.44 16.51 -0.81
C VAL A 225 -0.39 16.79 0.45
N TYR A 226 -0.72 15.74 1.18
CA TYR A 226 -1.62 15.80 2.33
C TYR A 226 -0.99 15.09 3.54
N GLY A 227 -1.36 15.55 4.74
CA GLY A 227 -1.09 14.81 5.97
C GLY A 227 -1.95 13.54 6.08
N ASP A 228 -1.73 12.75 7.12
CA ASP A 228 -2.39 11.46 7.31
C ASP A 228 -3.93 11.57 7.32
N CYS A 229 -4.55 11.14 6.23
CA CYS A 229 -6.00 11.17 5.98
C CYS A 229 -6.66 12.54 6.27
N ARG A 230 -5.99 13.64 5.93
CA ARG A 230 -6.48 15.01 6.15
C ARG A 230 -6.26 15.88 4.93
N LEU A 231 -7.28 16.64 4.52
CA LEU A 231 -7.21 17.60 3.39
C LEU A 231 -6.44 18.89 3.77
N ARG A 232 -5.24 18.73 4.32
CA ARG A 232 -4.29 19.80 4.63
C ARG A 232 -2.86 19.38 4.31
N ALA A 233 -1.97 20.34 4.17
CA ALA A 233 -0.55 20.04 4.04
C ALA A 233 -0.03 19.21 5.23
N PRO A 234 0.97 18.32 5.02
CA PRO A 234 1.61 17.58 6.08
C PRO A 234 2.24 18.50 7.14
N ASN A 235 2.31 18.02 8.36
CA ASN A 235 3.08 18.64 9.43
C ASN A 235 3.99 17.59 10.12
N GLU A 236 4.77 18.02 11.09
CA GLU A 236 5.76 17.18 11.79
C GLU A 236 5.15 16.01 12.56
N THR A 237 3.86 16.08 12.91
CA THR A 237 3.18 15.02 13.66
C THR A 237 2.53 13.96 12.76
N ASP A 238 2.51 14.17 11.46
CA ASP A 238 1.94 13.18 10.54
C ASP A 238 2.96 12.03 10.33
N GLY A 239 2.57 10.82 10.66
CA GLY A 239 3.39 9.62 10.43
C GLY A 239 3.38 9.16 8.97
N ARG A 240 2.43 9.68 8.17
CA ARG A 240 2.20 9.26 6.79
C ARG A 240 1.84 10.47 5.92
N ILE A 241 2.35 10.46 4.71
CA ILE A 241 2.11 11.51 3.71
C ILE A 241 1.35 10.90 2.55
N TYR A 242 0.18 11.46 2.22
CA TYR A 242 -0.58 11.12 1.02
C TYR A 242 -0.24 12.04 -0.13
N ILE A 243 -0.13 11.46 -1.32
CA ILE A 243 0.08 12.18 -2.56
C ILE A 243 -1.05 11.81 -3.52
N SER A 244 -1.68 12.82 -4.11
CA SER A 244 -2.62 12.63 -5.22
C SER A 244 -2.15 13.39 -6.45
N CYS A 245 -2.34 12.83 -7.63
CA CYS A 245 -2.02 13.48 -8.89
C CYS A 245 -2.97 13.02 -9.99
N ILE A 246 -3.03 13.78 -11.08
CA ILE A 246 -3.89 13.52 -12.25
C ILE A 246 -2.99 13.16 -13.43
N ARG A 247 -3.35 12.10 -14.18
CA ARG A 247 -2.73 11.78 -15.45
C ARG A 247 -3.06 12.89 -16.47
N LYS A 248 -2.04 13.53 -17.02
CA LYS A 248 -2.21 14.46 -18.15
C LYS A 248 -2.53 13.70 -19.45
N GLU A 249 -3.04 14.43 -20.43
CA GLU A 249 -3.25 13.93 -21.78
C GLU A 249 -1.97 13.46 -22.47
#